data_eefae8597fd98540c281fc17458a68b9
#
_entry.id   eefae8597fd98540c281fc17458a68b9
#
_cell.length_a   1.000
_cell.length_b   1.000
_cell.length_c   1.000
_cell.angle_alpha   90.00
_cell.angle_beta   90.00
_cell.angle_gamma   90.00
#
_symmetry.space_group_name_H-M   'P 1'
#
loop_
_entity.id
_entity.type
_entity.pdbx_description
1 polymer ?
#
loop_
_entity_poly.entity_id
_entity_poly.type
_entity_poly.pdbx_seq_one_letter_code
_entity_poly.pdbx_strand_id
1 'polypeptide(L)'
;MTRAQDGHRATRARRKAVNRTDAGPRRGSRYDPAVSPTPLILDVDTGIDDAMALLYAAASEDAELVAVTCVGGNVDARQVERNTRAVLELAGRSDVEVALGREQPLKRPVETTPETHGPQGLGYAELPPARTPLSDRPAWEVWIEQARRRPGQITLVTLGPLTNLAVALEQEPELPHLLDRWVLMGGAYRTPGNTAPTTEWNMHCDPEAAKEALDRWTASGTTRPMAMGLDATERAKLSPEHVVELARLAGSTPDDSIALRRGEDPMGATRSVASDPIVRFVADALRFYMEFHSRYDGFYGAFIHDPMAVAAALDRSLVRTEAVTVDIELDGRLTAGETVADWRRVWNREPNIDVAVDADAPRFLDRFVERVGRLARDRASVAR
;
A
#
# COMPACT_ATOMS: atom_id res chain seq x y z
N MET A 1 -25.85 35.32 64.85
CA MET A 1 -24.79 35.34 65.89
C MET A 1 -23.72 34.42 65.37
N THR A 2 -22.58 34.73 65.04
CA THR A 2 -21.39 35.54 65.18
C THR A 2 -20.44 35.07 64.13
N ARG A 3 -20.03 35.85 63.19
CA ARG A 3 -18.75 36.56 62.92
C ARG A 3 -17.45 35.82 63.28
N ALA A 4 -16.58 35.60 62.27
CA ALA A 4 -15.23 36.21 62.06
C ALA A 4 -14.58 35.54 60.84
N GLN A 5 -14.18 36.15 59.70
CA GLN A 5 -12.99 37.02 59.45
C GLN A 5 -11.70 36.27 59.85
N ASP A 6 -10.64 36.16 59.13
CA ASP A 6 -10.00 36.77 57.97
C ASP A 6 -8.74 35.93 57.63
N GLY A 7 -8.19 36.01 56.44
CA GLY A 7 -6.81 35.52 56.22
C GLY A 7 -6.38 35.37 54.76
N HIS A 8 -6.26 36.50 54.05
CA HIS A 8 -5.52 36.53 52.76
C HIS A 8 -4.05 36.09 52.94
N ARG A 9 -3.60 35.17 52.16
CA ARG A 9 -2.18 35.12 51.72
C ARG A 9 -2.09 34.77 50.25
N ALA A 10 -1.80 35.77 49.43
CA ALA A 10 -1.39 35.66 48.04
C ALA A 10 0.00 35.04 47.93
N THR A 11 0.13 33.90 47.25
CA THR A 11 1.41 33.37 46.81
C THR A 11 1.54 33.58 45.31
N ARG A 12 2.45 34.48 44.93
CA ARG A 12 2.92 34.76 43.56
C ARG A 12 3.55 33.49 42.98
N ALA A 13 2.89 32.85 42.04
CA ALA A 13 3.52 31.84 41.19
C ALA A 13 4.36 32.54 40.10
N ARG A 14 5.67 32.37 40.17
CA ARG A 14 6.63 32.73 39.11
C ARG A 14 6.36 31.89 37.86
N ARG A 15 5.93 32.52 36.77
CA ARG A 15 5.95 31.92 35.43
C ARG A 15 7.42 31.74 35.01
N LYS A 16 7.87 30.50 34.92
CA LYS A 16 9.09 30.17 34.20
C LYS A 16 8.79 30.25 32.71
N ALA A 17 9.50 31.15 32.04
CA ALA A 17 9.54 31.20 30.57
C ALA A 17 10.16 29.90 30.07
N VAL A 18 9.41 29.14 29.28
CA VAL A 18 9.93 27.98 28.52
C VAL A 18 10.58 28.55 27.27
N ASN A 19 11.89 28.46 27.19
CA ASN A 19 12.66 28.74 25.99
C ASN A 19 12.20 27.82 24.88
N ARG A 20 11.60 28.36 23.82
CA ARG A 20 11.46 27.71 22.54
C ARG A 20 12.86 27.59 21.94
N THR A 21 13.46 26.42 22.02
CA THR A 21 14.61 26.09 21.18
C THR A 21 14.13 25.91 19.76
N ASP A 22 14.65 26.67 18.84
CA ASP A 22 14.52 26.51 17.39
C ASP A 22 14.90 25.08 17.01
N ALA A 23 13.91 24.29 16.57
CA ALA A 23 14.15 23.05 15.88
C ALA A 23 14.53 23.39 14.43
N GLY A 24 15.82 23.41 14.16
CA GLY A 24 16.35 23.48 12.80
C GLY A 24 15.79 22.33 11.93
N PRO A 25 15.86 22.47 10.59
CA PRO A 25 15.27 21.47 9.67
C PRO A 25 15.81 20.08 9.97
N ARG A 26 14.90 19.15 10.29
CA ARG A 26 15.25 17.73 10.50
C ARG A 26 15.82 17.20 9.19
N ARG A 27 17.10 16.84 9.20
CA ARG A 27 17.76 16.18 8.07
C ARG A 27 17.02 14.89 7.77
N GLY A 28 16.56 14.73 6.52
CA GLY A 28 16.03 13.49 6.01
C GLY A 28 17.00 12.33 6.32
N SER A 29 16.46 11.16 6.65
CA SER A 29 17.22 9.95 6.90
C SER A 29 18.11 9.68 5.67
N ARG A 30 19.43 9.82 5.82
CA ARG A 30 20.38 9.45 4.77
C ARG A 30 20.39 7.93 4.69
N TYR A 31 20.24 7.39 3.47
CA TYR A 31 20.57 6.01 3.13
C TYR A 31 21.95 5.66 3.70
N ASP A 32 22.03 4.57 4.46
CA ASP A 32 23.29 4.00 4.92
C ASP A 32 23.73 2.96 3.87
N PRO A 33 24.76 3.23 3.07
CA PRO A 33 25.22 2.30 2.02
C PRO A 33 25.78 0.98 2.55
N ALA A 34 25.85 0.80 3.87
CA ALA A 34 26.27 -0.44 4.50
C ALA A 34 25.12 -1.47 4.65
N VAL A 35 23.85 -1.09 4.40
CA VAL A 35 22.70 -1.99 4.46
C VAL A 35 22.37 -2.49 3.06
N SER A 36 22.42 -3.80 2.85
CA SER A 36 21.99 -4.40 1.57
C SER A 36 20.50 -4.15 1.33
N PRO A 37 20.08 -3.86 0.08
CA PRO A 37 18.68 -3.70 -0.25
C PRO A 37 17.85 -4.93 0.17
N THR A 38 16.64 -4.71 0.64
CA THR A 38 15.70 -5.77 1.01
C THR A 38 15.13 -6.42 -0.25
N PRO A 39 15.33 -7.75 -0.47
CA PRO A 39 14.73 -8.44 -1.59
C PRO A 39 13.21 -8.54 -1.40
N LEU A 40 12.46 -7.98 -2.35
CA LEU A 40 11.00 -7.93 -2.34
C LEU A 40 10.41 -8.75 -3.50
N ILE A 41 9.38 -9.52 -3.21
CA ILE A 41 8.38 -9.95 -4.18
C ILE A 41 7.09 -9.21 -3.85
N LEU A 42 6.52 -8.53 -4.84
CA LEU A 42 5.23 -7.87 -4.72
C LEU A 42 4.17 -8.69 -5.44
N ASP A 43 3.01 -8.92 -4.81
CA ASP A 43 1.82 -9.49 -5.43
C ASP A 43 0.76 -8.41 -5.52
N VAL A 44 0.33 -8.08 -6.73
CA VAL A 44 -0.45 -6.88 -7.03
C VAL A 44 -1.72 -7.22 -7.82
N ASP A 45 -2.75 -6.42 -7.66
CA ASP A 45 -3.92 -6.39 -8.54
C ASP A 45 -4.05 -5.06 -9.31
N THR A 46 -2.95 -4.57 -9.84
CA THR A 46 -2.57 -3.22 -10.28
C THR A 46 -3.74 -2.33 -10.66
N GLY A 47 -4.24 -1.68 -9.62
CA GLY A 47 -5.02 -0.47 -9.63
C GLY A 47 -4.14 0.77 -9.55
N ILE A 48 -4.74 1.89 -9.11
CA ILE A 48 -4.04 3.18 -9.02
C ILE A 48 -2.97 3.15 -7.93
N ASP A 49 -3.31 2.68 -6.73
CA ASP A 49 -2.37 2.67 -5.61
C ASP A 49 -1.31 1.57 -5.71
N ASP A 50 -1.62 0.38 -6.29
CA ASP A 50 -0.59 -0.58 -6.68
C ASP A 50 0.42 0.05 -7.65
N ALA A 51 -0.05 0.79 -8.65
CA ALA A 51 0.84 1.49 -9.58
C ALA A 51 1.75 2.48 -8.84
N MET A 52 1.24 3.19 -7.83
CA MET A 52 2.05 4.04 -6.96
C MET A 52 3.02 3.21 -6.11
N ALA A 53 2.62 2.00 -5.65
CA ALA A 53 3.51 1.09 -4.91
C ALA A 53 4.66 0.58 -5.78
N LEU A 54 4.39 0.23 -7.03
CA LEU A 54 5.41 -0.16 -8.01
C LEU A 54 6.42 0.96 -8.27
N LEU A 55 5.93 2.20 -8.47
CA LEU A 55 6.80 3.37 -8.62
C LEU A 55 7.63 3.62 -7.35
N TYR A 56 7.02 3.51 -6.17
CA TYR A 56 7.72 3.70 -4.90
C TYR A 56 8.80 2.63 -4.68
N ALA A 57 8.49 1.36 -4.92
CA ALA A 57 9.46 0.27 -4.81
C ALA A 57 10.62 0.45 -5.80
N ALA A 58 10.31 0.78 -7.06
CA ALA A 58 11.33 1.05 -8.10
C ALA A 58 12.23 2.25 -7.77
N ALA A 59 11.69 3.25 -7.06
CA ALA A 59 12.41 4.44 -6.61
C ALA A 59 13.23 4.25 -5.33
N SER A 60 13.07 3.10 -4.65
CA SER A 60 13.63 2.84 -3.33
C SER A 60 15.00 2.15 -3.44
N GLU A 61 16.06 2.86 -3.06
CA GLU A 61 17.44 2.34 -3.06
C GLU A 61 17.63 1.20 -2.03
N ASP A 62 16.77 1.14 -1.02
CA ASP A 62 16.71 0.12 0.02
C ASP A 62 15.83 -1.10 -0.37
N ALA A 63 15.32 -1.16 -1.61
CA ALA A 63 14.54 -2.25 -2.16
C ALA A 63 15.25 -2.92 -3.34
N GLU A 64 15.27 -4.26 -3.38
CA GLU A 64 15.58 -5.07 -4.56
C GLU A 64 14.28 -5.74 -5.02
N LEU A 65 13.68 -5.27 -6.12
CA LEU A 65 12.53 -5.94 -6.73
C LEU A 65 13.01 -7.23 -7.40
N VAL A 66 12.71 -8.37 -6.79
CA VAL A 66 13.06 -9.71 -7.29
C VAL A 66 12.08 -10.17 -8.36
N ALA A 67 10.79 -9.99 -8.11
CA ALA A 67 9.70 -10.27 -9.03
C ALA A 67 8.46 -9.47 -8.64
N VAL A 68 7.55 -9.30 -9.60
CA VAL A 68 6.18 -8.81 -9.36
C VAL A 68 5.20 -9.83 -9.92
N THR A 69 4.21 -10.19 -9.14
CA THR A 69 3.18 -11.16 -9.55
C THR A 69 1.81 -10.52 -9.54
N CYS A 70 0.91 -11.05 -10.34
CA CYS A 70 -0.39 -10.45 -10.62
C CYS A 70 -1.53 -11.37 -10.20
N VAL A 71 -2.56 -10.82 -9.59
CA VAL A 71 -3.81 -11.48 -9.20
C VAL A 71 -4.99 -10.64 -9.68
N GLY A 72 -6.15 -11.24 -9.90
CA GLY A 72 -7.38 -10.50 -10.20
C GLY A 72 -7.95 -9.84 -8.94
N GLY A 73 -8.44 -8.62 -9.06
CA GLY A 73 -9.03 -7.84 -7.96
C GLY A 73 -9.57 -6.51 -8.47
N ASN A 74 -8.79 -5.45 -8.42
CA ASN A 74 -9.21 -4.11 -8.87
C ASN A 74 -9.72 -4.11 -10.33
N VAL A 75 -9.06 -4.88 -11.20
CA VAL A 75 -9.49 -5.21 -12.55
C VAL A 75 -9.22 -6.69 -12.82
N ASP A 76 -9.59 -7.19 -14.01
CA ASP A 76 -9.28 -8.57 -14.39
C ASP A 76 -7.76 -8.82 -14.44
N ALA A 77 -7.33 -10.02 -14.09
CA ALA A 77 -5.91 -10.36 -13.93
C ALA A 77 -5.08 -10.12 -15.21
N ARG A 78 -5.68 -10.24 -16.39
CA ARG A 78 -5.02 -9.95 -17.66
C ARG A 78 -4.82 -8.45 -17.84
N GLN A 79 -5.73 -7.60 -17.35
CA GLN A 79 -5.51 -6.16 -17.32
C GLN A 79 -4.48 -5.78 -16.24
N VAL A 80 -4.50 -6.43 -15.08
CA VAL A 80 -3.48 -6.27 -14.04
C VAL A 80 -2.08 -6.48 -14.59
N GLU A 81 -1.82 -7.60 -15.30
CA GLU A 81 -0.48 -7.89 -15.82
C GLU A 81 -0.03 -6.86 -16.87
N ARG A 82 -0.96 -6.35 -17.70
CA ARG A 82 -0.66 -5.28 -18.68
C ARG A 82 -0.28 -3.99 -17.95
N ASN A 83 -1.06 -3.61 -16.95
CA ASN A 83 -0.79 -2.42 -16.14
C ASN A 83 0.55 -2.52 -15.41
N THR A 84 0.80 -3.64 -14.74
CA THR A 84 2.04 -3.91 -14.00
C THR A 84 3.28 -3.74 -14.86
N ARG A 85 3.30 -4.41 -16.02
CA ARG A 85 4.43 -4.32 -16.96
C ARG A 85 4.62 -2.91 -17.50
N ALA A 86 3.52 -2.22 -17.85
CA ALA A 86 3.59 -0.85 -18.37
C ALA A 86 4.12 0.14 -17.31
N VAL A 87 3.71 0.00 -16.04
CA VAL A 87 4.21 0.83 -14.94
C VAL A 87 5.68 0.54 -14.65
N LEU A 88 6.10 -0.73 -14.66
CA LEU A 88 7.52 -1.08 -14.49
C LEU A 88 8.38 -0.56 -15.64
N GLU A 89 7.91 -0.61 -16.89
CA GLU A 89 8.63 0.01 -18.02
C GLU A 89 8.72 1.54 -17.86
N LEU A 90 7.64 2.20 -17.44
CA LEU A 90 7.65 3.63 -17.11
C LEU A 90 8.71 3.95 -16.06
N ALA A 91 8.80 3.12 -15.00
CA ALA A 91 9.80 3.23 -13.95
C ALA A 91 11.23 2.86 -14.40
N GLY A 92 11.40 2.27 -15.61
CA GLY A 92 12.69 1.80 -16.12
C GLY A 92 13.15 0.46 -15.54
N ARG A 93 12.20 -0.35 -15.07
CA ARG A 93 12.42 -1.64 -14.44
C ARG A 93 11.92 -2.80 -15.31
N SER A 94 12.27 -2.75 -16.60
CA SER A 94 12.02 -3.86 -17.56
C SER A 94 12.83 -5.12 -17.27
N ASP A 95 13.75 -5.05 -16.31
CA ASP A 95 14.56 -6.16 -15.81
C ASP A 95 13.79 -7.08 -14.84
N VAL A 96 12.71 -6.59 -14.24
CA VAL A 96 11.92 -7.32 -13.23
C VAL A 96 11.00 -8.33 -13.90
N GLU A 97 11.07 -9.58 -13.45
CA GLU A 97 10.15 -10.62 -13.90
C GLU A 97 8.72 -10.34 -13.44
N VAL A 98 7.76 -10.33 -14.39
CA VAL A 98 6.34 -10.22 -14.10
C VAL A 98 5.65 -11.54 -14.43
N ALA A 99 4.95 -12.14 -13.47
CA ALA A 99 4.24 -13.41 -13.65
C ALA A 99 2.75 -13.28 -13.31
N LEU A 100 1.92 -13.91 -14.14
CA LEU A 100 0.49 -13.98 -13.90
C LEU A 100 0.19 -15.10 -12.89
N GLY A 101 -0.67 -14.83 -11.92
CA GLY A 101 -1.19 -15.82 -11.00
C GLY A 101 -2.63 -16.19 -11.28
N ARG A 102 -3.44 -16.23 -10.23
CA ARG A 102 -4.85 -16.62 -10.33
C ARG A 102 -5.67 -15.54 -11.01
N GLU A 103 -6.47 -15.95 -11.99
CA GLU A 103 -7.43 -15.09 -12.66
C GLU A 103 -8.79 -15.09 -11.96
N GLN A 104 -9.04 -16.07 -11.10
CA GLN A 104 -10.30 -16.30 -10.40
C GLN A 104 -10.05 -16.52 -8.91
N PRO A 105 -10.91 -16.00 -8.03
CA PRO A 105 -10.95 -16.38 -6.61
C PRO A 105 -11.11 -17.89 -6.44
N LEU A 106 -10.82 -18.41 -5.23
CA LEU A 106 -10.92 -19.86 -4.98
C LEU A 106 -12.33 -20.39 -5.15
N LYS A 107 -13.35 -19.65 -4.73
CA LYS A 107 -14.73 -20.14 -4.74
C LYS A 107 -15.75 -19.12 -5.27
N ARG A 108 -15.47 -17.84 -5.16
CA ARG A 108 -16.41 -16.76 -5.50
C ARG A 108 -16.26 -16.32 -6.95
N PRO A 109 -17.29 -15.69 -7.55
CA PRO A 109 -17.13 -15.05 -8.85
C PRO A 109 -16.13 -13.89 -8.73
N VAL A 110 -15.48 -13.55 -9.86
CA VAL A 110 -14.65 -12.34 -9.94
C VAL A 110 -15.52 -11.11 -9.79
N GLU A 111 -15.12 -10.22 -8.92
CA GLU A 111 -15.62 -8.85 -8.83
C GLU A 111 -14.47 -7.88 -9.16
N THR A 112 -14.80 -6.72 -9.71
CA THR A 112 -13.84 -5.65 -10.03
C THR A 112 -14.42 -4.30 -9.62
N THR A 113 -13.58 -3.29 -9.45
CA THR A 113 -14.02 -1.97 -8.95
C THR A 113 -13.65 -0.82 -9.90
N PRO A 114 -14.30 -0.75 -11.10
CA PRO A 114 -14.01 0.31 -12.06
C PRO A 114 -14.41 1.71 -11.57
N GLU A 115 -15.30 1.82 -10.60
CA GLU A 115 -15.67 3.09 -9.97
C GLU A 115 -14.53 3.67 -9.13
N THR A 116 -13.64 2.82 -8.60
CA THR A 116 -12.52 3.20 -7.75
C THR A 116 -11.25 3.44 -8.56
N HIS A 117 -10.93 2.53 -9.48
CA HIS A 117 -9.68 2.54 -10.23
C HIS A 117 -9.82 2.87 -11.72
N GLY A 118 -11.04 3.12 -12.19
CA GLY A 118 -11.33 3.29 -13.61
C GLY A 118 -11.44 1.95 -14.36
N PRO A 119 -12.02 1.96 -15.57
CA PRO A 119 -12.33 0.72 -16.31
C PRO A 119 -11.08 -0.06 -16.73
N GLN A 120 -9.91 0.58 -16.78
CA GLN A 120 -8.62 -0.07 -17.09
C GLN A 120 -7.69 -0.14 -15.86
N GLY A 121 -8.16 0.27 -14.68
CA GLY A 121 -7.39 0.20 -13.42
C GLY A 121 -6.39 1.32 -13.19
N LEU A 122 -6.17 2.25 -14.11
CA LEU A 122 -5.20 3.34 -13.99
C LEU A 122 -5.84 4.74 -14.01
N GLY A 123 -7.11 4.83 -13.62
CA GLY A 123 -7.85 6.08 -13.59
C GLY A 123 -7.94 6.73 -14.95
N TYR A 124 -7.50 7.99 -15.06
CA TYR A 124 -7.41 8.72 -16.32
C TYR A 124 -6.08 8.51 -17.06
N ALA A 125 -5.11 7.84 -16.44
CA ALA A 125 -3.81 7.64 -17.05
C ALA A 125 -3.87 6.55 -18.13
N GLU A 126 -3.11 6.80 -19.21
CA GLU A 126 -2.93 5.85 -20.30
C GLU A 126 -1.44 5.59 -20.51
N LEU A 127 -1.05 4.32 -20.55
CA LEU A 127 0.31 3.91 -20.84
C LEU A 127 0.37 3.12 -22.14
N PRO A 128 1.48 3.22 -22.90
CA PRO A 128 1.72 2.34 -24.03
C PRO A 128 1.72 0.87 -23.61
N PRO A 129 1.28 -0.06 -24.45
CA PRO A 129 1.44 -1.49 -24.17
C PRO A 129 2.90 -1.83 -23.88
N ALA A 130 3.13 -2.59 -22.80
CA ALA A 130 4.45 -3.01 -22.39
C ALA A 130 5.11 -3.92 -23.46
N ARG A 131 6.41 -3.79 -23.62
CA ARG A 131 7.26 -4.62 -24.51
C ARG A 131 7.90 -5.78 -23.75
N THR A 132 8.10 -5.63 -22.45
CA THR A 132 8.64 -6.67 -21.56
C THR A 132 7.75 -7.89 -21.64
N PRO A 133 8.29 -9.10 -21.85
CA PRO A 133 7.48 -10.32 -21.87
C PRO A 133 6.87 -10.62 -20.51
N LEU A 134 5.71 -11.24 -20.51
CA LEU A 134 5.16 -11.90 -19.35
C LEU A 134 5.93 -13.20 -19.11
N SER A 135 6.16 -13.59 -17.86
CA SER A 135 6.73 -14.89 -17.51
C SER A 135 5.80 -16.04 -17.97
N ASP A 136 6.40 -17.11 -18.45
CA ASP A 136 5.65 -18.35 -18.76
C ASP A 136 5.28 -19.14 -17.50
N ARG A 137 5.82 -18.75 -16.34
CA ARG A 137 5.58 -19.40 -15.05
C ARG A 137 4.46 -18.70 -14.30
N PRO A 138 3.61 -19.43 -13.56
CA PRO A 138 2.62 -18.82 -12.70
C PRO A 138 3.27 -18.18 -11.44
N ALA A 139 2.57 -17.24 -10.82
CA ALA A 139 3.04 -16.48 -9.66
C ALA A 139 3.65 -17.35 -8.55
N TRP A 140 2.96 -18.40 -8.14
CA TRP A 140 3.39 -19.28 -7.03
C TRP A 140 4.68 -20.06 -7.34
N GLU A 141 4.92 -20.46 -8.59
CA GLU A 141 6.18 -21.09 -8.97
C GLU A 141 7.35 -20.12 -8.90
N VAL A 142 7.14 -18.86 -9.31
CA VAL A 142 8.15 -17.79 -9.16
C VAL A 142 8.49 -17.60 -7.70
N TRP A 143 7.50 -17.53 -6.80
CA TRP A 143 7.74 -17.34 -5.36
C TRP A 143 8.52 -18.51 -4.76
N ILE A 144 8.07 -19.74 -5.00
CA ILE A 144 8.69 -20.96 -4.47
C ILE A 144 10.15 -21.06 -4.94
N GLU A 145 10.40 -20.82 -6.23
CA GLU A 145 11.75 -20.87 -6.76
C GLU A 145 12.65 -19.79 -6.17
N GLN A 146 12.19 -18.54 -6.11
CA GLN A 146 12.98 -17.44 -5.56
C GLN A 146 13.25 -17.63 -4.06
N ALA A 147 12.25 -18.08 -3.30
CA ALA A 147 12.39 -18.37 -1.87
C ALA A 147 13.40 -19.52 -1.61
N ARG A 148 13.38 -20.58 -2.45
CA ARG A 148 14.35 -21.68 -2.37
C ARG A 148 15.76 -21.26 -2.76
N ARG A 149 15.92 -20.29 -3.68
CA ARG A 149 17.23 -19.74 -4.07
C ARG A 149 17.84 -18.82 -3.01
N ARG A 150 17.01 -18.15 -2.24
CA ARG A 150 17.39 -17.13 -1.24
C ARG A 150 16.65 -17.37 0.09
N PRO A 151 16.84 -18.53 0.73
CA PRO A 151 16.06 -18.89 1.93
C PRO A 151 16.28 -17.89 3.06
N GLY A 152 15.14 -17.44 3.64
CA GLY A 152 15.11 -16.49 4.75
C GLY A 152 15.51 -15.05 4.37
N GLN A 153 15.55 -14.70 3.09
CA GLN A 153 15.97 -13.35 2.67
C GLN A 153 14.83 -12.52 2.06
N ILE A 154 13.84 -13.18 1.42
CA ILE A 154 12.81 -12.49 0.64
C ILE A 154 11.65 -12.07 1.54
N THR A 155 11.30 -10.80 1.47
CA THR A 155 10.05 -10.28 2.01
C THR A 155 8.98 -10.37 0.93
N LEU A 156 7.91 -11.14 1.18
CA LEU A 156 6.72 -11.16 0.35
C LEU A 156 5.77 -10.04 0.79
N VAL A 157 5.34 -9.21 -0.15
CA VAL A 157 4.36 -8.14 0.09
C VAL A 157 3.16 -8.39 -0.81
N THR A 158 2.03 -8.80 -0.24
CA THR A 158 0.76 -8.99 -0.97
C THR A 158 -0.07 -7.72 -0.85
N LEU A 159 -0.39 -7.10 -1.97
CA LEU A 159 -1.14 -5.86 -2.08
C LEU A 159 -2.57 -6.08 -2.57
N GLY A 160 -2.82 -7.20 -3.26
CA GLY A 160 -4.12 -7.65 -3.75
C GLY A 160 -4.72 -8.83 -2.96
N PRO A 161 -5.79 -9.45 -3.48
CA PRO A 161 -6.41 -10.64 -2.90
C PRO A 161 -5.42 -11.79 -2.69
N LEU A 162 -5.57 -12.55 -1.60
CA LEU A 162 -4.58 -13.55 -1.18
C LEU A 162 -4.63 -14.88 -1.94
N THR A 163 -5.29 -14.92 -3.10
CA THR A 163 -5.51 -16.13 -3.89
C THR A 163 -4.21 -16.79 -4.31
N ASN A 164 -3.21 -16.00 -4.76
CA ASN A 164 -1.90 -16.55 -5.14
C ASN A 164 -1.18 -17.16 -3.93
N LEU A 165 -1.27 -16.53 -2.76
CA LEU A 165 -0.63 -17.04 -1.55
C LEU A 165 -1.28 -18.35 -1.06
N ALA A 166 -2.59 -18.44 -1.09
CA ALA A 166 -3.29 -19.68 -0.74
C ALA A 166 -2.83 -20.86 -1.61
N VAL A 167 -2.71 -20.62 -2.94
CA VAL A 167 -2.21 -21.64 -3.88
C VAL A 167 -0.74 -21.96 -3.63
N ALA A 168 0.10 -20.96 -3.38
CA ALA A 168 1.51 -21.17 -3.09
C ALA A 168 1.72 -22.04 -1.83
N LEU A 169 0.96 -21.76 -0.76
CA LEU A 169 1.02 -22.50 0.51
C LEU A 169 0.42 -23.92 0.39
N GLU A 170 -0.48 -24.17 -0.56
CA GLU A 170 -0.95 -25.50 -0.88
C GLU A 170 0.15 -26.34 -1.57
N GLN A 171 0.88 -25.73 -2.50
CA GLN A 171 1.94 -26.41 -3.27
C GLN A 171 3.26 -26.53 -2.49
N GLU A 172 3.57 -25.55 -1.64
CA GLU A 172 4.78 -25.52 -0.82
C GLU A 172 4.43 -25.11 0.61
N PRO A 173 4.03 -26.05 1.47
CA PRO A 173 3.71 -25.78 2.87
C PRO A 173 4.89 -25.19 3.68
N GLU A 174 6.13 -25.43 3.22
CA GLU A 174 7.34 -24.89 3.86
C GLU A 174 7.68 -23.46 3.41
N LEU A 175 6.91 -22.86 2.48
CA LEU A 175 7.14 -21.51 1.98
C LEU A 175 7.29 -20.47 3.11
N PRO A 176 6.51 -20.50 4.22
CA PRO A 176 6.69 -19.56 5.32
C PRO A 176 8.07 -19.63 5.98
N HIS A 177 8.72 -20.81 5.99
CA HIS A 177 10.09 -20.99 6.52
C HIS A 177 11.17 -20.55 5.52
N LEU A 178 10.83 -20.48 4.23
CA LEU A 178 11.75 -20.06 3.18
C LEU A 178 11.76 -18.53 2.98
N LEU A 179 10.72 -17.82 3.43
CA LEU A 179 10.63 -16.36 3.39
C LEU A 179 11.19 -15.70 4.65
N ASP A 180 11.70 -14.48 4.54
CA ASP A 180 12.06 -13.65 5.71
C ASP A 180 10.80 -13.24 6.48
N ARG A 181 9.80 -12.73 5.74
CA ARG A 181 8.52 -12.30 6.31
C ARG A 181 7.44 -12.15 5.23
N TRP A 182 6.21 -12.08 5.71
CA TRP A 182 5.05 -11.70 4.89
C TRP A 182 4.43 -10.42 5.45
N VAL A 183 4.23 -9.44 4.55
CA VAL A 183 3.47 -8.20 4.79
C VAL A 183 2.28 -8.19 3.86
N LEU A 184 1.08 -7.88 4.36
CA LEU A 184 -0.11 -7.78 3.52
C LEU A 184 -0.75 -6.41 3.65
N MET A 185 -1.20 -5.82 2.56
CA MET A 185 -2.22 -4.78 2.57
C MET A 185 -3.57 -5.48 2.56
N GLY A 186 -4.39 -5.22 3.57
CA GLY A 186 -5.73 -5.75 3.66
C GLY A 186 -6.31 -5.81 5.07
N GLY A 187 -7.62 -5.90 5.10
CA GLY A 187 -8.41 -6.01 6.30
C GLY A 187 -8.77 -4.68 6.97
N ALA A 188 -9.81 -4.74 7.78
CA ALA A 188 -10.28 -3.66 8.66
C ALA A 188 -10.49 -4.25 10.05
N TYR A 189 -9.68 -3.83 11.03
CA TYR A 189 -9.58 -4.53 12.32
C TYR A 189 -10.25 -3.78 13.47
N ARG A 190 -10.24 -2.44 13.44
CA ARG A 190 -10.91 -1.54 14.40
C ARG A 190 -11.65 -0.40 13.68
N THR A 191 -11.54 -0.33 12.36
CA THR A 191 -12.17 0.68 11.51
C THR A 191 -13.25 0.04 10.66
N PRO A 192 -14.21 0.79 10.11
CA PRO A 192 -15.12 0.29 9.08
C PRO A 192 -14.38 -0.25 7.86
N GLY A 193 -15.06 -1.08 7.07
CA GLY A 193 -14.57 -1.51 5.76
C GLY A 193 -14.73 -0.40 4.70
N ASN A 194 -14.10 -0.60 3.55
CA ASN A 194 -14.17 0.31 2.40
C ASN A 194 -15.05 -0.20 1.25
N THR A 195 -15.39 -1.51 1.24
CA THR A 195 -16.26 -2.09 0.22
C THR A 195 -17.62 -2.57 0.80
N ALA A 196 -17.60 -3.05 2.02
CA ALA A 196 -18.79 -3.33 2.83
C ALA A 196 -18.60 -2.70 4.21
N PRO A 197 -19.64 -2.56 5.04
CA PRO A 197 -19.53 -1.88 6.32
C PRO A 197 -18.43 -2.39 7.25
N THR A 198 -18.03 -3.66 7.12
CA THR A 198 -17.02 -4.29 7.97
C THR A 198 -15.87 -4.93 7.19
N THR A 199 -15.90 -4.87 5.85
CA THR A 199 -15.00 -5.65 5.01
C THR A 199 -14.16 -4.75 4.11
N GLU A 200 -12.87 -4.99 4.09
CA GLU A 200 -11.91 -4.39 3.18
C GLU A 200 -11.87 -5.16 1.84
N TRP A 201 -11.54 -4.46 0.74
CA TRP A 201 -11.65 -4.94 -0.63
C TRP A 201 -10.87 -6.24 -0.91
N ASN A 202 -9.60 -6.32 -0.54
CA ASN A 202 -8.78 -7.52 -0.79
C ASN A 202 -9.33 -8.76 -0.09
N MET A 203 -9.82 -8.57 1.16
CA MET A 203 -10.46 -9.63 1.93
C MET A 203 -11.84 -9.99 1.36
N HIS A 204 -12.55 -9.02 0.78
CA HIS A 204 -13.85 -9.23 0.14
C HIS A 204 -13.74 -10.04 -1.14
N CYS A 205 -12.72 -9.78 -1.98
CA CYS A 205 -12.53 -10.44 -3.26
C CYS A 205 -12.36 -11.96 -3.15
N ASP A 206 -11.60 -12.43 -2.13
CA ASP A 206 -11.39 -13.86 -1.91
C ASP A 206 -11.21 -14.17 -0.40
N PRO A 207 -12.31 -14.16 0.38
CA PRO A 207 -12.23 -14.46 1.81
C PRO A 207 -11.74 -15.88 2.09
N GLU A 208 -12.07 -16.83 1.22
CA GLU A 208 -11.60 -18.20 1.34
C GLU A 208 -10.10 -18.30 1.22
N ALA A 209 -9.50 -17.58 0.25
CA ALA A 209 -8.05 -17.53 0.12
C ALA A 209 -7.40 -16.79 1.31
N ALA A 210 -8.01 -15.71 1.79
CA ALA A 210 -7.53 -14.99 2.96
C ALA A 210 -7.48 -15.87 4.20
N LYS A 211 -8.55 -16.65 4.43
CA LYS A 211 -8.60 -17.62 5.53
C LYS A 211 -7.59 -18.73 5.38
N GLU A 212 -7.54 -19.36 4.21
CA GLU A 212 -6.60 -20.45 3.90
C GLU A 212 -5.14 -20.02 4.07
N ALA A 213 -4.79 -18.83 3.56
CA ALA A 213 -3.45 -18.28 3.67
C ALA A 213 -3.07 -18.02 5.14
N LEU A 214 -3.96 -17.38 5.91
CA LEU A 214 -3.70 -17.08 7.32
C LEU A 214 -3.61 -18.34 8.18
N ASP A 215 -4.50 -19.31 7.96
CA ASP A 215 -4.51 -20.59 8.69
C ASP A 215 -3.24 -21.40 8.43
N ARG A 216 -2.84 -21.57 7.15
CA ARG A 216 -1.62 -22.31 6.79
C ARG A 216 -0.35 -21.60 7.27
N TRP A 217 -0.30 -20.28 7.15
CA TRP A 217 0.83 -19.51 7.69
C TRP A 217 0.96 -19.67 9.20
N THR A 218 -0.17 -19.57 9.91
CA THR A 218 -0.23 -19.77 11.37
C THR A 218 0.21 -21.17 11.75
N ALA A 219 -0.25 -22.19 11.03
CA ALA A 219 0.08 -23.59 11.29
C ALA A 219 1.58 -23.90 11.09
N SER A 220 2.29 -23.13 10.27
CA SER A 220 3.74 -23.29 10.08
C SER A 220 4.55 -22.95 11.34
N GLY A 221 4.01 -22.14 12.24
CA GLY A 221 4.69 -21.71 13.47
C GLY A 221 5.84 -20.70 13.26
N THR A 222 5.92 -20.10 12.07
CA THR A 222 6.90 -19.04 11.77
C THR A 222 6.49 -17.69 12.38
N THR A 223 7.23 -16.64 12.03
CA THR A 223 6.91 -15.26 12.44
C THR A 223 5.52 -14.84 11.92
N ARG A 224 4.76 -14.15 12.77
CA ARG A 224 3.46 -13.62 12.37
C ARG A 224 3.59 -12.66 11.19
N PRO A 225 2.66 -12.70 10.20
CA PRO A 225 2.59 -11.71 9.15
C PRO A 225 2.25 -10.33 9.73
N MET A 226 2.66 -9.27 9.03
CA MET A 226 2.29 -7.90 9.36
C MET A 226 1.14 -7.46 8.46
N ALA A 227 -0.01 -7.15 9.06
CA ALA A 227 -1.17 -6.62 8.33
C ALA A 227 -1.19 -5.09 8.34
N MET A 228 -1.17 -4.52 7.15
CA MET A 228 -1.38 -3.11 6.87
C MET A 228 -2.85 -2.90 6.49
N GLY A 229 -3.74 -2.96 7.50
CA GLY A 229 -5.17 -2.75 7.32
C GLY A 229 -5.53 -1.28 7.15
N LEU A 230 -6.82 -1.02 6.88
CA LEU A 230 -7.37 0.33 6.74
C LEU A 230 -7.10 1.19 7.98
N ASP A 231 -6.99 0.59 9.17
CA ASP A 231 -6.61 1.23 10.44
C ASP A 231 -5.35 2.09 10.35
N ALA A 232 -4.38 1.66 9.54
CA ALA A 232 -3.11 2.34 9.34
C ALA A 232 -3.07 3.06 7.98
N THR A 233 -3.54 2.42 6.92
CA THR A 233 -3.34 2.91 5.54
C THR A 233 -4.20 4.12 5.20
N GLU A 234 -5.40 4.27 5.79
CA GLU A 234 -6.23 5.48 5.62
C GLU A 234 -5.67 6.74 6.29
N ARG A 235 -4.56 6.62 7.00
CA ARG A 235 -3.79 7.78 7.49
C ARG A 235 -2.95 8.41 6.41
N ALA A 236 -2.60 7.65 5.36
CA ALA A 236 -1.77 8.09 4.23
C ALA A 236 -2.61 8.84 3.18
N LYS A 237 -3.07 10.04 3.54
CA LYS A 237 -3.86 10.92 2.67
C LYS A 237 -2.95 11.77 1.78
N LEU A 238 -2.74 11.30 0.56
CA LEU A 238 -2.00 12.07 -0.43
C LEU A 238 -2.91 13.14 -1.04
N SER A 239 -2.47 14.39 -1.03
CA SER A 239 -3.22 15.54 -1.55
C SER A 239 -2.65 16.04 -2.88
N PRO A 240 -3.35 16.93 -3.60
CA PRO A 240 -2.82 17.57 -4.81
C PRO A 240 -1.46 18.26 -4.59
N GLU A 241 -1.25 18.86 -3.41
CA GLU A 241 0.00 19.54 -3.07
C GLU A 241 1.20 18.59 -3.06
N HIS A 242 1.01 17.34 -2.66
CA HIS A 242 2.06 16.31 -2.73
C HIS A 242 2.45 16.01 -4.18
N VAL A 243 1.48 15.96 -5.12
CA VAL A 243 1.74 15.75 -6.55
C VAL A 243 2.47 16.95 -7.16
N VAL A 244 2.09 18.18 -6.77
CA VAL A 244 2.79 19.40 -7.18
C VAL A 244 4.23 19.39 -6.68
N GLU A 245 4.48 19.01 -5.43
CA GLU A 245 5.83 18.92 -4.89
C GLU A 245 6.65 17.81 -5.57
N LEU A 246 6.03 16.66 -5.87
CA LEU A 246 6.65 15.59 -6.63
C LEU A 246 7.09 16.08 -8.02
N ALA A 247 6.22 16.79 -8.74
CA ALA A 247 6.53 17.39 -10.03
C ALA A 247 7.71 18.37 -9.95
N ARG A 248 7.74 19.21 -8.90
CA ARG A 248 8.84 20.15 -8.64
C ARG A 248 10.18 19.40 -8.43
N LEU A 249 10.18 18.32 -7.65
CA LEU A 249 11.37 17.50 -7.40
C LEU A 249 11.85 16.76 -8.67
N ALA A 250 10.92 16.40 -9.55
CA ALA A 250 11.21 15.82 -10.86
C ALA A 250 11.82 16.84 -11.85
N GLY A 251 11.79 18.15 -11.53
CA GLY A 251 12.13 19.20 -12.47
C GLY A 251 11.12 19.37 -13.60
N SER A 252 9.91 18.84 -13.42
CA SER A 252 8.76 19.02 -14.31
C SER A 252 7.97 20.26 -13.88
N THR A 253 7.37 20.93 -14.85
CA THR A 253 6.45 22.02 -14.52
C THR A 253 5.17 21.42 -13.97
N PRO A 254 4.76 21.73 -12.73
CA PRO A 254 3.46 21.35 -12.21
C PRO A 254 2.38 22.00 -13.06
N ASP A 255 1.29 21.30 -13.26
CA ASP A 255 0.09 21.86 -13.90
C ASP A 255 -1.12 21.76 -12.95
N ASP A 256 -2.14 22.55 -13.22
CA ASP A 256 -3.32 22.65 -12.39
C ASP A 256 -4.32 21.49 -12.62
N SER A 257 -4.04 20.57 -13.55
CA SER A 257 -4.95 19.48 -13.89
C SER A 257 -5.27 18.58 -12.69
N ILE A 258 -4.30 18.39 -11.80
CA ILE A 258 -4.48 17.60 -10.59
C ILE A 258 -5.47 18.23 -9.59
N ALA A 259 -5.62 19.55 -9.62
CA ALA A 259 -6.56 20.27 -8.75
C ALA A 259 -8.01 20.24 -9.26
N LEU A 260 -8.22 19.87 -10.54
CA LEU A 260 -9.56 19.79 -11.13
C LEU A 260 -10.40 18.71 -10.45
N ARG A 261 -11.60 19.10 -10.07
CA ARG A 261 -12.60 18.18 -9.51
C ARG A 261 -13.62 17.78 -10.57
N ARG A 262 -14.34 16.70 -10.32
CA ARG A 262 -15.35 16.17 -11.25
C ARG A 262 -16.37 17.22 -11.75
N GLY A 263 -16.73 18.20 -10.90
CA GLY A 263 -17.63 19.27 -11.29
C GLY A 263 -17.01 20.30 -12.26
N GLU A 264 -15.69 20.38 -12.31
CA GLU A 264 -14.91 21.28 -13.16
C GLU A 264 -14.54 20.62 -14.49
N ASP A 265 -14.36 19.29 -14.48
CA ASP A 265 -14.13 18.45 -15.66
C ASP A 265 -15.07 17.22 -15.62
N PRO A 266 -16.38 17.40 -15.86
CA PRO A 266 -17.38 16.34 -15.69
C PRO A 266 -17.14 15.11 -16.58
N MET A 267 -16.48 15.30 -17.72
CA MET A 267 -16.17 14.22 -18.67
C MET A 267 -14.83 13.54 -18.38
N GLY A 268 -14.03 14.06 -17.44
CA GLY A 268 -12.68 13.57 -17.19
C GLY A 268 -11.76 13.65 -18.43
N ALA A 269 -12.02 14.62 -19.31
CA ALA A 269 -11.31 14.73 -20.59
C ALA A 269 -9.93 15.41 -20.46
N THR A 270 -9.75 16.24 -19.43
CA THR A 270 -8.48 16.94 -19.18
C THR A 270 -7.41 15.96 -18.77
N ARG A 271 -6.22 16.09 -19.34
CA ARG A 271 -5.03 15.30 -18.99
C ARG A 271 -3.92 16.24 -18.53
N SER A 272 -3.02 15.71 -17.71
CA SER A 272 -1.82 16.42 -17.27
C SER A 272 -0.95 16.79 -18.47
N VAL A 273 -0.45 18.04 -18.47
CA VAL A 273 0.49 18.56 -19.47
C VAL A 273 1.92 18.60 -18.95
N ALA A 274 2.18 17.98 -17.79
CA ALA A 274 3.51 17.88 -17.21
C ALA A 274 4.51 17.32 -18.24
N SER A 275 5.71 17.86 -18.29
CA SER A 275 6.73 17.45 -19.27
C SER A 275 7.28 16.04 -19.01
N ASP A 276 7.32 15.63 -17.73
CA ASP A 276 7.82 14.32 -17.32
C ASP A 276 6.71 13.24 -17.44
N PRO A 277 7.01 12.06 -18.02
CA PRO A 277 6.02 10.98 -18.18
C PRO A 277 5.50 10.38 -16.88
N ILE A 278 6.38 10.23 -15.86
CA ILE A 278 5.98 9.69 -14.55
C ILE A 278 5.07 10.69 -13.85
N VAL A 279 5.41 11.98 -13.90
CA VAL A 279 4.57 13.05 -13.31
C VAL A 279 3.19 13.08 -13.98
N ARG A 280 3.12 12.99 -15.33
CA ARG A 280 1.84 12.92 -16.03
C ARG A 280 1.01 11.73 -15.57
N PHE A 281 1.64 10.54 -15.54
CA PHE A 281 0.99 9.32 -15.12
C PHE A 281 0.43 9.45 -13.69
N VAL A 282 1.26 9.89 -12.74
CA VAL A 282 0.87 10.08 -11.33
C VAL A 282 -0.28 11.07 -11.21
N ALA A 283 -0.22 12.21 -11.91
CA ALA A 283 -1.27 13.24 -11.86
C ALA A 283 -2.60 12.73 -12.41
N ASP A 284 -2.59 12.07 -13.57
CA ASP A 284 -3.81 11.57 -14.21
C ASP A 284 -4.43 10.39 -13.44
N ALA A 285 -3.62 9.45 -12.95
CA ALA A 285 -4.10 8.33 -12.16
C ALA A 285 -4.68 8.79 -10.82
N LEU A 286 -3.93 9.59 -10.07
CA LEU A 286 -4.36 10.04 -8.74
C LEU A 286 -5.55 11.00 -8.80
N ARG A 287 -5.72 11.80 -9.86
CA ARG A 287 -6.89 12.67 -9.96
C ARG A 287 -8.18 11.86 -9.97
N PHE A 288 -8.26 10.75 -10.71
CA PHE A 288 -9.42 9.87 -10.71
C PHE A 288 -9.71 9.35 -9.30
N TYR A 289 -8.68 8.92 -8.60
CA TYR A 289 -8.77 8.37 -7.25
C TYR A 289 -9.18 9.44 -6.22
N MET A 290 -8.67 10.68 -6.35
CA MET A 290 -9.09 11.82 -5.53
C MET A 290 -10.55 12.20 -5.74
N GLU A 291 -11.06 12.08 -6.98
CA GLU A 291 -12.47 12.29 -7.29
C GLU A 291 -13.36 11.21 -6.66
N PHE A 292 -12.89 9.96 -6.63
CA PHE A 292 -13.56 8.86 -5.92
C PHE A 292 -13.66 9.17 -4.43
N HIS A 293 -12.55 9.46 -3.75
CA HIS A 293 -12.56 9.77 -2.31
C HIS A 293 -13.33 11.06 -1.99
N SER A 294 -13.32 12.04 -2.88
CA SER A 294 -14.16 13.23 -2.71
C SER A 294 -15.65 12.89 -2.68
N ARG A 295 -16.05 11.89 -3.47
CA ARG A 295 -17.44 11.47 -3.57
C ARG A 295 -17.88 10.58 -2.42
N TYR A 296 -17.04 9.64 -1.99
CA TYR A 296 -17.41 8.58 -1.06
C TYR A 296 -16.90 8.84 0.38
N ASP A 297 -15.73 9.49 0.53
CA ASP A 297 -15.09 9.72 1.82
C ASP A 297 -15.08 11.20 2.23
N GLY A 298 -15.61 12.09 1.38
CA GLY A 298 -15.82 13.49 1.71
C GLY A 298 -14.54 14.35 1.74
N PHE A 299 -13.41 13.88 1.18
CA PHE A 299 -12.19 14.67 1.02
C PHE A 299 -11.59 14.53 -0.38
N TYR A 300 -11.00 15.59 -0.92
CA TYR A 300 -10.31 15.56 -2.20
C TYR A 300 -8.82 15.26 -1.99
N GLY A 301 -8.48 14.01 -2.12
CA GLY A 301 -7.17 13.41 -1.92
C GLY A 301 -7.27 11.91 -2.16
N ALA A 302 -6.18 11.18 -2.02
CA ALA A 302 -6.14 9.74 -2.22
C ALA A 302 -5.57 9.04 -0.98
N PHE A 303 -6.24 8.01 -0.50
CA PHE A 303 -5.58 7.03 0.35
C PHE A 303 -4.63 6.20 -0.51
N ILE A 304 -3.36 6.17 -0.19
CA ILE A 304 -2.38 5.36 -0.91
C ILE A 304 -1.98 4.17 -0.04
N HIS A 305 -2.85 3.14 -0.07
CA HIS A 305 -2.77 1.98 0.81
C HIS A 305 -1.50 1.16 0.55
N ASP A 306 -1.29 0.73 -0.67
CA ASP A 306 -0.25 -0.20 -1.08
C ASP A 306 1.16 0.37 -0.96
N PRO A 307 1.43 1.63 -1.39
CA PRO A 307 2.75 2.21 -1.19
C PRO A 307 3.14 2.28 0.27
N MET A 308 2.15 2.45 1.18
CA MET A 308 2.42 2.45 2.61
C MET A 308 2.78 1.06 3.13
N ALA A 309 2.15 -0.01 2.62
CA ALA A 309 2.50 -1.38 2.96
C ALA A 309 3.93 -1.72 2.49
N VAL A 310 4.31 -1.32 1.26
CA VAL A 310 5.68 -1.46 0.77
C VAL A 310 6.66 -0.67 1.64
N ALA A 311 6.32 0.56 2.01
CA ALA A 311 7.18 1.38 2.88
C ALA A 311 7.37 0.76 4.27
N ALA A 312 6.32 0.18 4.85
CA ALA A 312 6.38 -0.52 6.13
C ALA A 312 7.18 -1.83 6.05
N ALA A 313 7.15 -2.52 4.89
CA ALA A 313 8.00 -3.68 4.63
C ALA A 313 9.49 -3.32 4.61
N LEU A 314 9.85 -2.13 4.11
CA LEU A 314 11.22 -1.62 4.08
C LEU A 314 11.65 -0.98 5.41
N ASP A 315 10.73 -0.30 6.10
CA ASP A 315 11.01 0.40 7.37
C ASP A 315 9.85 0.22 8.36
N ARG A 316 9.96 -0.81 9.20
CA ARG A 316 8.96 -1.11 10.24
C ARG A 316 8.75 0.03 11.26
N SER A 317 9.69 0.97 11.36
CA SER A 317 9.55 2.11 12.26
C SER A 317 8.49 3.13 11.82
N LEU A 318 7.95 2.97 10.60
CA LEU A 318 6.82 3.77 10.11
C LEU A 318 5.49 3.39 10.76
N VAL A 319 5.40 2.22 11.39
CA VAL A 319 4.14 1.72 11.95
C VAL A 319 4.33 1.20 13.37
N ARG A 320 3.25 1.24 14.14
CA ARG A 320 3.12 0.53 15.41
C ARG A 320 2.15 -0.62 15.23
N THR A 321 2.58 -1.82 15.55
CA THR A 321 1.78 -3.04 15.45
C THR A 321 1.34 -3.56 16.81
N GLU A 322 0.20 -4.26 16.84
CA GLU A 322 -0.28 -5.02 17.98
C GLU A 322 -0.57 -6.46 17.55
N ALA A 323 -0.06 -7.42 18.34
CA ALA A 323 -0.31 -8.84 18.10
C ALA A 323 -1.75 -9.20 18.52
N VAL A 324 -2.50 -9.80 17.61
CA VAL A 324 -3.90 -10.18 17.84
C VAL A 324 -4.24 -11.49 17.14
N THR A 325 -5.24 -12.21 17.65
CA THR A 325 -5.83 -13.35 16.97
C THR A 325 -6.89 -12.84 16.00
N VAL A 326 -6.72 -13.18 14.72
CA VAL A 326 -7.66 -12.82 13.65
C VAL A 326 -8.22 -14.09 13.01
N ASP A 327 -9.46 -14.05 12.65
CA ASP A 327 -10.14 -15.03 11.80
C ASP A 327 -10.89 -14.31 10.68
N ILE A 328 -11.17 -15.00 9.57
CA ILE A 328 -11.89 -14.43 8.43
C ILE A 328 -13.29 -15.00 8.40
N GLU A 329 -14.29 -14.12 8.38
CA GLU A 329 -15.71 -14.52 8.28
C GLU A 329 -16.05 -14.96 6.86
N LEU A 330 -16.56 -16.18 6.69
CA LEU A 330 -16.86 -16.76 5.38
C LEU A 330 -18.36 -16.82 5.06
N ASP A 331 -19.20 -17.10 6.06
CA ASP A 331 -20.60 -17.49 5.88
C ASP A 331 -21.59 -16.36 6.18
N GLY A 332 -21.13 -15.29 6.80
CA GLY A 332 -21.96 -14.17 7.21
C GLY A 332 -22.49 -13.39 6.01
N ARG A 333 -23.81 -13.36 5.84
CA ARG A 333 -24.47 -12.65 4.72
C ARG A 333 -24.10 -11.15 4.63
N LEU A 334 -23.77 -10.51 5.75
CA LEU A 334 -23.44 -9.09 5.85
C LEU A 334 -21.96 -8.84 6.16
N THR A 335 -21.23 -9.88 6.53
CA THR A 335 -19.89 -9.78 7.12
C THR A 335 -18.88 -10.70 6.43
N ALA A 336 -19.26 -11.36 5.33
CA ALA A 336 -18.31 -12.20 4.59
C ALA A 336 -17.08 -11.38 4.17
N GLY A 337 -15.89 -11.91 4.49
CA GLY A 337 -14.62 -11.23 4.31
C GLY A 337 -14.21 -10.30 5.46
N GLU A 338 -15.02 -10.15 6.51
CA GLU A 338 -14.62 -9.40 7.71
C GLU A 338 -13.41 -10.05 8.37
N THR A 339 -12.41 -9.24 8.71
CA THR A 339 -11.27 -9.65 9.52
C THR A 339 -11.62 -9.50 11.00
N VAL A 340 -12.17 -10.58 11.58
CA VAL A 340 -12.62 -10.61 12.97
C VAL A 340 -11.43 -10.71 13.91
N ALA A 341 -11.13 -9.63 14.62
CA ALA A 341 -9.96 -9.53 15.49
C ALA A 341 -10.35 -9.65 16.99
N ASP A 342 -9.81 -10.65 17.68
CA ASP A 342 -10.06 -10.87 19.11
C ASP A 342 -9.14 -10.03 20.00
N TRP A 343 -9.36 -8.72 20.02
CA TRP A 343 -8.60 -7.78 20.88
C TRP A 343 -8.74 -8.03 22.38
N ARG A 344 -9.79 -8.74 22.78
CA ARG A 344 -10.06 -9.03 24.20
C ARG A 344 -9.57 -10.41 24.64
N ARG A 345 -9.02 -11.20 23.69
CA ARG A 345 -8.54 -12.57 23.92
C ARG A 345 -9.61 -13.52 24.48
N VAL A 346 -10.85 -13.34 24.02
CA VAL A 346 -11.98 -14.17 24.47
C VAL A 346 -11.97 -15.58 23.86
N TRP A 347 -11.28 -15.75 22.71
CA TRP A 347 -11.12 -17.06 22.07
C TRP A 347 -10.05 -17.92 22.72
N ASN A 348 -9.24 -17.35 23.61
CA ASN A 348 -8.12 -18.06 24.26
C ASN A 348 -7.20 -18.78 23.25
N ARG A 349 -6.95 -18.12 22.12
CA ARG A 349 -6.03 -18.54 21.06
C ARG A 349 -4.81 -17.60 21.04
N GLU A 350 -3.64 -18.13 20.66
CA GLU A 350 -2.45 -17.30 20.49
C GLU A 350 -2.62 -16.33 19.31
N PRO A 351 -2.06 -15.13 19.41
CA PRO A 351 -2.04 -14.19 18.28
C PRO A 351 -1.39 -14.78 17.04
N ASN A 352 -2.03 -14.60 15.90
CA ASN A 352 -1.56 -15.13 14.62
C ASN A 352 -1.13 -14.06 13.62
N ILE A 353 -1.34 -12.76 13.93
CA ILE A 353 -1.00 -11.65 13.06
C ILE A 353 -0.58 -10.41 13.88
N ASP A 354 0.31 -9.61 13.34
CA ASP A 354 0.71 -8.29 13.87
C ASP A 354 -0.01 -7.21 13.05
N VAL A 355 -1.09 -6.63 13.60
CA VAL A 355 -1.88 -5.59 12.91
C VAL A 355 -1.26 -4.22 13.14
N ALA A 356 -1.02 -3.46 12.08
CA ALA A 356 -0.63 -2.06 12.15
C ALA A 356 -1.82 -1.22 12.64
N VAL A 357 -1.71 -0.68 13.85
CA VAL A 357 -2.76 0.10 14.53
C VAL A 357 -2.49 1.60 14.52
N ASP A 358 -1.29 2.00 14.10
CA ASP A 358 -0.87 3.40 13.94
C ASP A 358 0.25 3.52 12.90
N ALA A 359 0.35 4.69 12.28
CA ALA A 359 1.30 4.95 11.20
C ALA A 359 1.81 6.40 11.20
N ASP A 360 3.11 6.57 10.93
CA ASP A 360 3.73 7.89 10.67
C ASP A 360 3.51 8.27 9.19
N ALA A 361 2.24 8.57 8.87
CA ALA A 361 1.83 8.92 7.52
C ALA A 361 2.55 10.16 6.95
N PRO A 362 2.79 11.24 7.71
CA PRO A 362 3.55 12.37 7.19
C PRO A 362 4.97 11.99 6.74
N ARG A 363 5.69 11.21 7.54
CA ARG A 363 7.05 10.74 7.18
C ARG A 363 7.02 9.82 5.96
N PHE A 364 6.00 8.99 5.83
CA PHE A 364 5.81 8.16 4.66
C PHE A 364 5.53 8.99 3.41
N LEU A 365 4.59 9.95 3.48
CA LEU A 365 4.23 10.80 2.34
C LEU A 365 5.40 11.65 1.85
N ASP A 366 6.19 12.22 2.77
CA ASP A 366 7.44 12.94 2.43
C ASP A 366 8.40 12.02 1.66
N ARG A 367 8.58 10.77 2.09
CA ARG A 367 9.42 9.78 1.40
C ARG A 367 8.87 9.39 0.04
N PHE A 368 7.56 9.21 -0.07
CA PHE A 368 6.90 8.89 -1.34
C PHE A 368 7.17 9.98 -2.36
N VAL A 369 6.92 11.23 -2.01
CA VAL A 369 7.14 12.40 -2.87
C VAL A 369 8.61 12.53 -3.26
N GLU A 370 9.54 12.38 -2.31
CA GLU A 370 10.98 12.48 -2.56
C GLU A 370 11.46 11.36 -3.50
N ARG A 371 11.11 10.10 -3.21
CA ARG A 371 11.60 8.94 -3.96
C ARG A 371 11.05 8.93 -5.39
N VAL A 372 9.74 9.07 -5.56
CA VAL A 372 9.10 9.05 -6.88
C VAL A 372 9.48 10.30 -7.70
N GLY A 373 9.59 11.47 -7.06
CA GLY A 373 10.07 12.70 -7.73
C GLY A 373 11.52 12.58 -8.20
N ARG A 374 12.39 11.91 -7.43
CA ARG A 374 13.77 11.62 -7.84
C ARG A 374 13.80 10.61 -8.99
N LEU A 375 13.03 9.52 -8.92
CA LEU A 375 12.91 8.55 -10.02
C LEU A 375 12.55 9.24 -11.33
N ALA A 376 11.52 10.11 -11.32
CA ALA A 376 11.09 10.86 -12.48
C ALA A 376 12.24 11.71 -13.06
N ARG A 377 12.93 12.49 -12.23
CA ARG A 377 14.07 13.31 -12.64
C ARG A 377 15.18 12.49 -13.27
N ASP A 378 15.55 11.36 -12.66
CA ASP A 378 16.67 10.54 -13.09
C ASP A 378 16.35 9.83 -14.41
N ARG A 379 15.07 9.38 -14.61
CA ARG A 379 14.58 8.83 -15.89
C ARG A 379 14.62 9.86 -17.02
N ALA A 380 14.23 11.10 -16.77
CA ALA A 380 14.27 12.17 -17.75
C ALA A 380 15.71 12.47 -18.22
N SER A 381 16.71 12.27 -17.38
CA SER A 381 18.12 12.47 -17.72
C SER A 381 18.70 11.37 -18.64
N VAL A 382 18.18 10.13 -18.53
CA VAL A 382 18.61 8.99 -19.38
C VAL A 382 17.98 9.05 -20.78
N ALA A 383 16.81 9.69 -20.91
CA ALA A 383 16.10 9.80 -22.18
C ALA A 383 16.59 10.94 -23.09
N ARG A 384 17.50 11.78 -22.61
CA ARG A 384 18.17 12.87 -23.35
C ARG A 384 19.52 12.42 -23.87
#